data_72aabe0b92e99e3859f4741889d45bc5
#
_entry.id   72aabe0b92e99e3859f4741889d45bc5
#
_cell.length_a   1.000
_cell.length_b   1.000
_cell.length_c   1.000
_cell.angle_alpha   90.00
_cell.angle_beta   90.00
_cell.angle_gamma   90.00
#
_symmetry.space_group_name_H-M   'P 1'
#
loop_
_entity.id
_entity.type
_entity.pdbx_description
1 polymer ?
#
loop_
_entity_poly.entity_id
_entity_poly.type
_entity_poly.pdbx_seq_one_letter_code
_entity_poly.pdbx_strand_id
1 'polypeptide(L)'
;QKQAADIRAFVAAETEKGKRLAAMTDEEALTTTVMGLSSWYLRDLEGVDAAQLHMADGKPLLALHGENDRQVSMTDYNLWQEQLKDPPDATFIAYPGLNHLFGAYQGEPVPFSQLVSVEYAQRTPIPEQVMNDIAGWIDSYAE
;
A
#
# COMPACT_ATOMS: atom_id res chain seq x y z
N GLN A 1 -5.17 -31.04 1.81
CA GLN A 1 -6.52 -30.67 2.34
C GLN A 1 -6.41 -30.10 3.77
N LYS A 2 -5.67 -30.73 4.70
CA LYS A 2 -5.51 -30.27 6.09
C LYS A 2 -4.89 -28.85 6.14
N GLN A 3 -3.80 -28.62 5.45
CA GLN A 3 -3.10 -27.32 5.41
C GLN A 3 -4.01 -26.19 4.89
N ALA A 4 -4.85 -26.45 3.89
CA ALA A 4 -5.80 -25.46 3.38
C ALA A 4 -6.95 -25.14 4.37
N ALA A 5 -7.32 -26.13 5.21
CA ALA A 5 -8.30 -25.92 6.27
C ALA A 5 -7.68 -25.08 7.41
N ASP A 6 -6.44 -25.38 7.79
CA ASP A 6 -5.72 -24.64 8.83
C ASP A 6 -5.50 -23.17 8.43
N ILE A 7 -5.14 -22.89 7.17
CA ILE A 7 -5.02 -21.54 6.63
C ILE A 7 -6.36 -20.81 6.69
N ARG A 8 -7.46 -21.44 6.25
CA ARG A 8 -8.79 -20.82 6.31
C ARG A 8 -9.21 -20.50 7.74
N ALA A 9 -8.96 -21.41 8.67
CA ALA A 9 -9.27 -21.19 10.09
C ALA A 9 -8.45 -20.03 10.66
N PHE A 10 -7.17 -19.95 10.33
CA PHE A 10 -6.31 -18.83 10.71
C PHE A 10 -6.85 -17.51 10.17
N VAL A 11 -7.10 -17.41 8.86
CA VAL A 11 -7.63 -16.19 8.22
C VAL A 11 -8.96 -15.78 8.85
N ALA A 12 -9.86 -16.73 9.10
CA ALA A 12 -11.14 -16.41 9.75
C ALA A 12 -10.95 -15.85 11.17
N ALA A 13 -10.06 -16.45 11.97
CA ALA A 13 -9.76 -15.96 13.31
C ALA A 13 -9.15 -14.55 13.30
N GLU A 14 -8.22 -14.29 12.39
CA GLU A 14 -7.60 -12.98 12.25
C GLU A 14 -8.60 -11.92 11.75
N THR A 15 -9.50 -12.30 10.83
CA THR A 15 -10.59 -11.43 10.36
C THR A 15 -11.51 -11.01 11.51
N GLU A 16 -11.89 -11.95 12.39
CA GLU A 16 -12.73 -11.63 13.57
C GLU A 16 -11.99 -10.71 14.56
N LYS A 17 -10.68 -10.87 14.74
CA LYS A 17 -9.88 -9.91 15.52
C LYS A 17 -9.90 -8.52 14.88
N GLY A 18 -9.71 -8.44 13.56
CA GLY A 18 -9.76 -7.19 12.81
C GLY A 18 -11.07 -6.43 12.97
N LYS A 19 -12.20 -7.12 12.88
CA LYS A 19 -13.53 -6.51 13.10
C LYS A 19 -13.73 -5.91 14.50
N ARG A 20 -12.92 -6.32 15.47
CA ARG A 20 -12.99 -5.84 16.84
C ARG A 20 -12.03 -4.71 17.15
N LEU A 21 -11.16 -4.32 16.23
CA LEU A 21 -10.11 -3.32 16.46
C LEU A 21 -10.63 -2.04 17.13
N ALA A 22 -11.65 -1.44 16.54
CA ALA A 22 -12.23 -0.18 17.06
C ALA A 22 -12.86 -0.31 18.45
N ALA A 23 -13.26 -1.52 18.86
CA ALA A 23 -13.88 -1.80 20.15
C ALA A 23 -12.90 -2.32 21.20
N MET A 24 -11.63 -2.56 20.85
CA MET A 24 -10.62 -3.01 21.81
C MET A 24 -10.29 -1.91 22.81
N THR A 25 -10.10 -2.29 24.06
CA THR A 25 -9.47 -1.40 25.07
C THR A 25 -8.00 -1.16 24.72
N ASP A 26 -7.39 -0.14 25.31
CA ASP A 26 -5.96 0.15 25.11
C ASP A 26 -5.08 -1.03 25.53
N GLU A 27 -5.41 -1.66 26.66
CA GLU A 27 -4.69 -2.83 27.16
C GLU A 27 -4.80 -4.03 26.20
N GLU A 28 -6.00 -4.31 25.68
CA GLU A 28 -6.19 -5.36 24.68
C GLU A 28 -5.43 -5.07 23.39
N ALA A 29 -5.48 -3.82 22.89
CA ALA A 29 -4.81 -3.43 21.66
C ALA A 29 -3.27 -3.51 21.77
N LEU A 30 -2.70 -3.18 22.93
CA LEU A 30 -1.25 -3.28 23.19
C LEU A 30 -0.76 -4.73 23.25
N THR A 31 -1.62 -5.68 23.65
CA THR A 31 -1.25 -7.09 23.85
C THR A 31 -1.72 -8.02 22.75
N THR A 32 -2.53 -7.53 21.81
CA THR A 32 -3.11 -8.32 20.72
C THR A 32 -2.44 -8.00 19.38
N THR A 33 -2.38 -8.98 18.49
CA THR A 33 -1.96 -8.80 17.09
C THR A 33 -3.03 -9.28 16.13
N VAL A 34 -3.11 -8.63 14.97
CA VAL A 34 -3.91 -9.06 13.81
C VAL A 34 -2.97 -9.24 12.63
N MET A 35 -2.95 -10.41 12.03
CA MET A 35 -2.03 -10.77 10.94
C MET A 35 -0.55 -10.47 11.26
N GLY A 36 -0.18 -10.57 12.55
CA GLY A 36 1.18 -10.30 13.02
C GLY A 36 1.50 -8.82 13.27
N LEU A 37 0.59 -7.90 12.97
CA LEU A 37 0.74 -6.47 13.26
C LEU A 37 0.09 -6.12 14.60
N SER A 38 0.66 -5.17 15.34
CA SER A 38 0.09 -4.68 16.59
C SER A 38 -1.32 -4.13 16.39
N SER A 39 -2.28 -4.60 17.20
CA SER A 39 -3.66 -4.08 17.16
C SER A 39 -3.73 -2.60 17.53
N TRP A 40 -2.84 -2.13 18.41
CA TRP A 40 -2.69 -0.71 18.72
C TRP A 40 -2.36 0.11 17.46
N TYR A 41 -1.34 -0.31 16.70
CA TYR A 41 -0.94 0.34 15.48
C TYR A 41 -2.05 0.34 14.42
N LEU A 42 -2.72 -0.80 14.21
CA LEU A 42 -3.82 -0.91 13.25
C LEU A 42 -5.02 -0.03 13.64
N ARG A 43 -5.36 0.03 14.92
CA ARG A 43 -6.44 0.88 15.44
C ARG A 43 -6.15 2.36 15.27
N ASP A 44 -4.90 2.76 15.50
CA ASP A 44 -4.44 4.14 15.30
C ASP A 44 -4.53 4.55 13.83
N LEU A 45 -4.14 3.65 12.92
CA LEU A 45 -4.28 3.86 11.47
C LEU A 45 -5.73 3.95 11.00
N GLU A 46 -6.65 3.21 11.61
CA GLU A 46 -8.07 3.19 11.22
C GLU A 46 -8.74 4.58 11.36
N GLY A 47 -8.21 5.43 12.24
CA GLY A 47 -8.65 6.81 12.44
C GLY A 47 -8.00 7.82 11.47
N VAL A 48 -7.08 7.40 10.62
CA VAL A 48 -6.32 8.29 9.73
C VAL A 48 -6.89 8.28 8.32
N ASP A 49 -7.52 9.37 7.93
CA ASP A 49 -7.87 9.64 6.53
C ASP A 49 -6.74 10.46 5.88
N ALA A 50 -5.84 9.77 5.20
CA ALA A 50 -4.66 10.38 4.60
C ALA A 50 -5.00 11.38 3.48
N ALA A 51 -6.10 11.15 2.75
CA ALA A 51 -6.55 12.07 1.71
C ALA A 51 -7.08 13.38 2.32
N GLN A 52 -7.88 13.30 3.40
CA GLN A 52 -8.33 14.51 4.12
C GLN A 52 -7.17 15.27 4.76
N LEU A 53 -6.19 14.56 5.32
CA LEU A 53 -4.99 15.20 5.87
C LEU A 53 -4.20 15.95 4.78
N HIS A 54 -4.02 15.33 3.61
CA HIS A 54 -3.37 15.99 2.49
C HIS A 54 -4.14 17.23 2.02
N MET A 55 -5.46 17.14 1.84
CA MET A 55 -6.29 18.29 1.48
C MET A 55 -6.19 19.43 2.50
N ALA A 56 -6.07 19.13 3.78
CA ALA A 56 -5.90 20.13 4.84
C ALA A 56 -4.50 20.76 4.85
N ASP A 57 -3.47 20.01 4.47
CA ASP A 57 -2.07 20.49 4.41
C ASP A 57 -1.82 21.38 3.19
N GLY A 58 -2.52 21.15 2.09
CA GLY A 58 -2.48 21.98 0.87
C GLY A 58 -1.14 21.99 0.14
N LYS A 59 -0.26 21.02 0.42
CA LYS A 59 1.03 20.87 -0.28
C LYS A 59 0.87 20.08 -1.58
N PRO A 60 1.77 20.30 -2.57
CA PRO A 60 1.80 19.46 -3.76
C PRO A 60 2.00 17.99 -3.42
N LEU A 61 1.31 17.10 -4.14
CA LEU A 61 1.43 15.65 -4.00
C LEU A 61 1.87 15.00 -5.30
N LEU A 62 2.88 14.15 -5.24
CA LEU A 62 3.22 13.20 -6.30
C LEU A 62 2.92 11.78 -5.83
N ALA A 63 1.95 11.12 -6.44
CA ALA A 63 1.60 9.73 -6.19
C ALA A 63 2.06 8.85 -7.37
N LEU A 64 2.98 7.96 -7.10
CA LEU A 64 3.52 7.01 -8.07
C LEU A 64 3.05 5.59 -7.77
N HIS A 65 2.73 4.83 -8.82
CA HIS A 65 2.23 3.47 -8.65
C HIS A 65 2.73 2.53 -9.75
N GLY A 66 3.11 1.31 -9.38
CA GLY A 66 3.38 0.25 -10.33
C GLY A 66 2.10 -0.52 -10.65
N GLU A 67 1.70 -0.63 -11.92
CA GLU A 67 0.43 -1.31 -12.28
C GLU A 67 0.42 -2.80 -11.94
N ASN A 68 1.59 -3.42 -11.79
CA ASN A 68 1.75 -4.80 -11.35
C ASN A 68 1.95 -4.92 -9.82
N ASP A 69 1.71 -3.83 -9.06
CA ASP A 69 1.74 -3.89 -7.60
C ASP A 69 0.67 -4.84 -7.07
N ARG A 70 1.11 -5.84 -6.33
CA ARG A 70 0.25 -6.86 -5.72
C ARG A 70 0.06 -6.68 -4.22
N GLN A 71 0.70 -5.69 -3.62
CA GLN A 71 0.49 -5.32 -2.22
C GLN A 71 -0.52 -4.20 -2.09
N VAL A 72 -0.40 -3.18 -2.93
CA VAL A 72 -1.36 -2.08 -3.06
C VAL A 72 -1.93 -2.15 -4.46
N SER A 73 -3.23 -2.26 -4.61
CA SER A 73 -3.86 -2.51 -5.90
C SER A 73 -4.12 -1.22 -6.68
N MET A 74 -4.34 -1.35 -8.00
CA MET A 74 -4.84 -0.24 -8.81
C MET A 74 -6.19 0.31 -8.32
N THR A 75 -6.96 -0.50 -7.57
CA THR A 75 -8.19 0.00 -6.92
C THR A 75 -7.87 1.05 -5.88
N ASP A 76 -6.85 0.83 -5.05
CA ASP A 76 -6.41 1.79 -4.02
C ASP A 76 -5.87 3.06 -4.68
N TYR A 77 -5.06 2.93 -5.74
CA TYR A 77 -4.57 4.06 -6.53
C TYR A 77 -5.71 4.90 -7.13
N ASN A 78 -6.71 4.25 -7.70
CA ASN A 78 -7.87 4.93 -8.28
C ASN A 78 -8.74 5.62 -7.21
N LEU A 79 -8.86 5.04 -6.01
CA LEU A 79 -9.54 5.69 -4.89
C LEU A 79 -8.83 6.99 -4.47
N TRP A 80 -7.50 6.98 -4.40
CA TRP A 80 -6.73 8.19 -4.15
C TRP A 80 -6.97 9.25 -5.22
N GLN A 81 -6.94 8.88 -6.51
CA GLN A 81 -7.24 9.79 -7.61
C GLN A 81 -8.66 10.36 -7.51
N GLU A 82 -9.65 9.54 -7.14
CA GLU A 82 -11.02 9.99 -7.00
C GLU A 82 -11.19 10.96 -5.83
N GLN A 83 -10.56 10.68 -4.69
CA GLN A 83 -10.62 11.54 -3.51
C GLN A 83 -9.89 12.87 -3.70
N LEU A 84 -8.82 12.89 -4.49
CA LEU A 84 -7.95 14.04 -4.71
C LEU A 84 -8.10 14.66 -6.11
N LYS A 85 -9.21 14.42 -6.81
CA LYS A 85 -9.43 14.94 -8.17
C LYS A 85 -9.61 16.46 -8.26
N ASP A 86 -10.03 17.09 -7.16
CA ASP A 86 -10.30 18.52 -7.08
C ASP A 86 -9.31 19.36 -6.24
N PRO A 87 -8.31 18.81 -5.52
CA PRO A 87 -7.26 19.66 -4.97
C PRO A 87 -6.32 20.07 -6.09
N PRO A 88 -5.82 21.32 -6.07
CA PRO A 88 -5.15 21.91 -7.21
C PRO A 88 -3.80 21.27 -7.57
N ASP A 89 -3.19 20.43 -6.72
CA ASP A 89 -1.80 20.00 -6.89
C ASP A 89 -1.54 18.52 -6.57
N ALA A 90 -2.37 17.62 -7.07
CA ALA A 90 -2.08 16.19 -7.00
C ALA A 90 -1.72 15.62 -8.39
N THR A 91 -0.49 15.15 -8.53
CA THR A 91 0.01 14.48 -9.73
C THR A 91 0.03 12.98 -9.52
N PHE A 92 -0.56 12.23 -10.44
CA PHE A 92 -0.65 10.77 -10.37
C PHE A 92 0.01 10.15 -11.59
N ILE A 93 0.98 9.24 -11.38
CA ILE A 93 1.65 8.51 -12.46
C ILE A 93 1.64 7.02 -12.15
N ALA A 94 1.05 6.22 -13.05
CA ALA A 94 1.09 4.78 -12.99
C ALA A 94 2.06 4.23 -14.05
N TYR A 95 2.87 3.23 -13.68
CA TYR A 95 3.89 2.65 -14.55
C TYR A 95 3.52 1.22 -14.93
N PRO A 96 3.23 0.96 -16.21
CA PRO A 96 2.96 -0.38 -16.70
C PRO A 96 4.10 -1.35 -16.42
N GLY A 97 3.77 -2.54 -15.94
CA GLY A 97 4.75 -3.61 -15.73
C GLY A 97 5.62 -3.50 -14.49
N LEU A 98 5.54 -2.42 -13.73
CA LEU A 98 6.30 -2.26 -12.50
C LEU A 98 5.52 -2.79 -11.28
N ASN A 99 6.25 -3.39 -10.35
CA ASN A 99 5.71 -3.92 -9.09
C ASN A 99 5.81 -2.90 -7.94
N HIS A 100 5.51 -3.32 -6.71
CA HIS A 100 5.57 -2.49 -5.50
C HIS A 100 6.93 -1.82 -5.24
N LEU A 101 8.02 -2.43 -5.68
CA LEU A 101 9.37 -1.88 -5.56
C LEU A 101 9.81 -1.10 -6.81
N PHE A 102 8.89 -0.79 -7.71
CA PHE A 102 9.17 -0.18 -9.01
C PHE A 102 10.14 -0.98 -9.88
N GLY A 103 10.24 -2.30 -9.62
CA GLY A 103 11.01 -3.22 -10.44
C GLY A 103 10.13 -3.89 -11.50
N ALA A 104 10.69 -4.11 -12.71
CA ALA A 104 10.02 -4.90 -13.73
C ALA A 104 10.26 -6.40 -13.48
N TYR A 105 9.24 -7.12 -13.04
CA TYR A 105 9.29 -8.56 -12.87
C TYR A 105 8.93 -9.27 -14.19
N GLN A 106 9.85 -10.12 -14.68
CA GLN A 106 9.70 -10.83 -15.96
C GLN A 106 9.26 -12.30 -15.81
N GLY A 107 9.02 -12.75 -14.56
CA GLY A 107 8.60 -14.11 -14.28
C GLY A 107 7.09 -14.31 -14.34
N GLU A 108 6.68 -15.58 -14.18
CA GLU A 108 5.25 -15.90 -14.01
C GLU A 108 4.72 -15.32 -12.68
N PRO A 109 3.45 -14.90 -12.64
CA PRO A 109 2.84 -14.37 -11.42
C PRO A 109 2.95 -15.37 -10.27
N VAL A 110 3.55 -14.95 -9.16
CA VAL A 110 3.69 -15.80 -7.97
C VAL A 110 2.57 -15.56 -6.95
N PRO A 111 2.26 -16.54 -6.07
CA PRO A 111 1.36 -16.30 -4.95
C PRO A 111 1.85 -15.15 -4.05
N PHE A 112 0.92 -14.43 -3.40
CA PHE A 112 1.24 -13.30 -2.52
C PHE A 112 2.31 -13.66 -1.45
N SER A 113 2.24 -14.86 -0.88
CA SER A 113 3.21 -15.37 0.10
C SER A 113 4.63 -15.55 -0.43
N GLN A 114 4.83 -15.49 -1.74
CA GLN A 114 6.12 -15.65 -2.40
C GLN A 114 6.65 -14.34 -3.02
N LEU A 115 5.92 -13.22 -2.91
CA LEU A 115 6.35 -11.95 -3.50
C LEU A 115 7.77 -11.58 -3.06
N VAL A 116 8.05 -11.59 -1.77
CA VAL A 116 9.35 -11.20 -1.21
C VAL A 116 10.45 -12.17 -1.61
N SER A 117 10.18 -13.48 -1.57
CA SER A 117 11.19 -14.52 -1.79
C SER A 117 11.48 -14.84 -3.25
N VAL A 118 10.59 -14.48 -4.16
CA VAL A 118 10.71 -14.80 -5.59
C VAL A 118 10.73 -13.53 -6.43
N GLU A 119 9.67 -12.73 -6.38
CA GLU A 119 9.54 -11.56 -7.23
C GLU A 119 10.52 -10.45 -6.82
N TYR A 120 10.47 -10.02 -5.57
CA TYR A 120 11.34 -8.91 -5.09
C TYR A 120 12.80 -9.31 -4.90
N ALA A 121 13.06 -10.61 -4.78
CA ALA A 121 14.44 -11.13 -4.72
C ALA A 121 15.22 -10.93 -6.03
N GLN A 122 14.56 -10.70 -7.15
CA GLN A 122 15.20 -10.45 -8.45
C GLN A 122 15.94 -9.12 -8.52
N ARG A 123 15.66 -8.18 -7.62
CA ARG A 123 16.35 -6.87 -7.52
C ARG A 123 16.52 -6.17 -8.88
N THR A 124 15.45 -6.03 -9.61
CA THR A 124 15.47 -5.27 -10.86
C THR A 124 15.67 -3.77 -10.55
N PRO A 125 16.47 -3.04 -11.33
CA PRO A 125 16.66 -1.61 -11.11
C PRO A 125 15.35 -0.86 -11.36
N ILE A 126 15.15 0.22 -10.61
CA ILE A 126 14.07 1.18 -10.88
C ILE A 126 14.36 1.83 -12.24
N PRO A 127 13.40 1.86 -13.18
CA PRO A 127 13.60 2.49 -14.49
C PRO A 127 13.96 3.98 -14.35
N GLU A 128 14.84 4.44 -15.23
CA GLU A 128 15.27 5.84 -15.26
C GLU A 128 14.10 6.82 -15.42
N GLN A 129 13.06 6.42 -16.14
CA GLN A 129 11.84 7.21 -16.28
C GLN A 129 11.22 7.59 -14.93
N VAL A 130 11.13 6.65 -13.98
CA VAL A 130 10.58 6.94 -12.64
C VAL A 130 11.39 8.02 -11.95
N MET A 131 12.71 7.94 -12.04
CA MET A 131 13.62 8.93 -11.44
C MET A 131 13.49 10.29 -12.12
N ASN A 132 13.35 10.31 -13.45
CA ASN A 132 13.20 11.53 -14.22
C ASN A 132 11.84 12.21 -13.95
N ASP A 133 10.77 11.44 -13.80
CA ASP A 133 9.44 11.95 -13.48
C ASP A 133 9.43 12.60 -12.08
N ILE A 134 10.09 11.96 -11.10
CA ILE A 134 10.26 12.54 -9.75
C ILE A 134 11.07 13.84 -9.81
N ALA A 135 12.21 13.83 -10.50
CA ALA A 135 13.07 15.01 -10.62
C ALA A 135 12.34 16.16 -11.32
N GLY A 136 11.70 15.89 -12.46
CA GLY A 136 10.94 16.89 -13.21
C GLY A 136 9.76 17.46 -12.40
N TRP A 137 9.09 16.63 -11.59
CA TRP A 137 8.05 17.11 -10.69
C TRP A 137 8.61 18.03 -9.59
N ILE A 138 9.73 17.65 -8.95
CA ILE A 138 10.39 18.48 -7.95
C ILE A 138 10.81 19.82 -8.56
N ASP A 139 11.44 19.79 -9.75
CA ASP A 139 11.91 20.98 -10.45
C ASP A 139 10.77 21.94 -10.82
N SER A 140 9.56 21.43 -11.04
CA SER A 140 8.39 22.26 -11.34
C SER A 140 7.92 23.11 -10.16
N TYR A 141 8.38 22.83 -8.94
CA TYR A 141 8.10 23.59 -7.71
C TYR A 141 9.36 24.29 -7.14
N ALA A 142 10.50 24.12 -7.77
CA ALA A 142 11.73 24.82 -7.38
C ALA A 142 11.76 26.22 -8.02
N GLU A 143 11.19 27.20 -7.31
CA GLU A 143 11.38 28.64 -7.60
C GLU A 143 12.47 29.25 -6.72
#